data_546cc723bc9140cdd687803170033cb8
#
_entry.id   546cc723bc9140cdd687803170033cb8
#
_cell.length_a   1.000
_cell.length_b   1.000
_cell.length_c   1.000
_cell.angle_alpha   90.00
_cell.angle_beta   90.00
_cell.angle_gamma   90.00
#
_symmetry.space_group_name_H-M   'P 1'
#
loop_
_entity.id
_entity.type
_entity.pdbx_description
1 polymer ?
#
loop_
_entity_poly.entity_id
_entity_poly.type
_entity_poly.pdbx_seq_one_letter_code
_entity_poly.pdbx_strand_id
1 'polypeptide(L)'
;IVAGALGATATTLNVTVAYITKPLVQASRDGWFPKSMGELHPKYRTPYKWLIVWYLLCIVPIVFNFSVAQIADLVMFITYLRSIVYAIGYLRMPKMLPELWAKSIFHMPNWAYRLLMYSCAGVAAFQLISNALSADVKMIIINLVVLAAAIVFSLARYKSGKVQMEISYEEA
;
A
#
# COMPACT_ATOMS: atom_id res chain seq x y z
N ILE A 1 4.20 3.09 -32.28
CA ILE A 1 4.45 2.21 -31.13
C ILE A 1 5.06 3.03 -29.95
N VAL A 2 6.16 3.77 -30.15
CA VAL A 2 6.83 4.54 -29.06
C VAL A 2 5.91 5.60 -28.45
N ALA A 3 5.19 6.38 -29.25
CA ALA A 3 4.26 7.39 -28.76
C ALA A 3 3.12 6.78 -27.91
N GLY A 4 2.60 5.60 -28.30
CA GLY A 4 1.61 4.88 -27.53
C GLY A 4 2.15 4.38 -26.19
N ALA A 5 3.36 3.86 -26.16
CA ALA A 5 4.01 3.42 -24.92
C ALA A 5 4.27 4.59 -23.96
N LEU A 6 4.74 5.73 -24.49
CA LEU A 6 4.94 6.94 -23.67
C LEU A 6 3.61 7.48 -23.12
N GLY A 7 2.55 7.51 -23.92
CA GLY A 7 1.24 7.93 -23.48
C GLY A 7 0.66 7.00 -22.39
N ALA A 8 0.79 5.69 -22.55
CA ALA A 8 0.35 4.70 -21.56
C ALA A 8 1.14 4.85 -20.24
N THR A 9 2.45 5.04 -20.31
CA THR A 9 3.28 5.26 -19.13
C THR A 9 2.91 6.55 -18.39
N ALA A 10 2.73 7.64 -19.13
CA ALA A 10 2.35 8.93 -18.55
C ALA A 10 0.99 8.89 -17.85
N THR A 11 -0.01 8.23 -18.45
CA THR A 11 -1.34 8.07 -17.84
C THR A 11 -1.27 7.17 -16.58
N THR A 12 -0.52 6.08 -16.63
CA THR A 12 -0.32 5.20 -15.48
C THR A 12 0.35 5.93 -14.32
N LEU A 13 1.39 6.71 -14.59
CA LEU A 13 2.06 7.53 -13.57
C LEU A 13 1.11 8.52 -12.92
N ASN A 14 0.31 9.23 -13.71
CA ASN A 14 -0.63 10.22 -13.19
C ASN A 14 -1.69 9.58 -12.27
N VAL A 15 -2.29 8.46 -12.70
CA VAL A 15 -3.26 7.71 -11.89
C VAL A 15 -2.63 7.16 -10.62
N THR A 16 -1.42 6.60 -10.72
CA THR A 16 -0.72 6.02 -9.56
C THR A 16 -0.41 7.07 -8.51
N VAL A 17 0.08 8.23 -8.91
CA VAL A 17 0.36 9.36 -8.00
C VAL A 17 -0.91 9.84 -7.30
N ALA A 18 -2.01 9.99 -8.04
CA ALA A 18 -3.30 10.38 -7.46
C ALA A 18 -3.85 9.34 -6.47
N TYR A 19 -3.69 8.05 -6.78
CA TYR A 19 -4.15 6.95 -5.95
C TYR A 19 -3.35 6.82 -4.64
N ILE A 20 -2.02 6.92 -4.70
CA ILE A 20 -1.12 6.73 -3.54
C ILE A 20 -1.21 7.88 -2.55
N THR A 21 -1.40 9.10 -3.02
CA THR A 21 -1.39 10.28 -2.14
C THR A 21 -2.63 10.39 -1.26
N LYS A 22 -3.79 9.90 -1.68
CA LYS A 22 -5.03 9.97 -0.88
C LYS A 22 -4.93 9.24 0.46
N PRO A 23 -4.53 7.95 0.53
CA PRO A 23 -4.34 7.26 1.82
C PRO A 23 -3.29 7.91 2.71
N LEU A 24 -2.24 8.53 2.13
CA LEU A 24 -1.20 9.22 2.89
C LEU A 24 -1.72 10.50 3.54
N VAL A 25 -2.59 11.24 2.87
CA VAL A 25 -3.28 12.40 3.44
C VAL A 25 -4.15 11.95 4.62
N GLN A 26 -4.93 10.88 4.45
CA GLN A 26 -5.76 10.34 5.52
C GLN A 26 -4.90 9.85 6.69
N ALA A 27 -3.84 9.10 6.43
CA ALA A 27 -2.90 8.67 7.48
C ALA A 27 -2.26 9.84 8.24
N SER A 28 -2.07 10.99 7.57
CA SER A 28 -1.59 12.20 8.25
C SER A 28 -2.67 12.81 9.16
N ARG A 29 -3.94 12.78 8.75
CA ARG A 29 -5.07 13.22 9.57
C ARG A 29 -5.27 12.32 10.78
N ASP A 30 -5.13 11.01 10.60
CA ASP A 30 -5.23 10.00 11.66
C ASP A 30 -4.05 10.03 12.65
N GLY A 31 -3.03 10.88 12.41
CA GLY A 31 -1.88 11.07 13.32
C GLY A 31 -0.70 10.15 13.08
N TRP A 32 -0.71 9.29 12.06
CA TRP A 32 0.44 8.47 11.69
C TRP A 32 1.65 9.31 11.24
N PHE A 33 1.37 10.40 10.53
CA PHE A 33 2.36 11.38 10.10
C PHE A 33 2.06 12.75 10.72
N PRO A 34 2.99 13.72 10.63
CA PRO A 34 2.71 15.08 11.08
C PRO A 34 1.46 15.65 10.36
N LYS A 35 0.57 16.29 11.10
CA LYS A 35 -0.68 16.86 10.53
C LYS A 35 -0.42 17.81 9.36
N SER A 36 0.70 18.52 9.38
CA SER A 36 1.12 19.41 8.29
C SER A 36 1.31 18.70 6.95
N MET A 37 1.62 17.39 6.95
CA MET A 37 1.74 16.59 5.72
C MET A 37 0.39 16.29 5.06
N GLY A 38 -0.71 16.39 5.83
CA GLY A 38 -2.07 16.22 5.34
C GLY A 38 -2.70 17.49 4.73
N GLU A 39 -1.96 18.62 4.73
CA GLU A 39 -2.44 19.87 4.15
C GLU A 39 -2.49 19.80 2.63
N LEU A 40 -3.58 20.33 2.06
CA LEU A 40 -3.76 20.42 0.62
C LEU A 40 -3.36 21.81 0.14
N HIS A 41 -2.84 21.88 -1.09
CA HIS A 41 -2.50 23.15 -1.72
C HIS A 41 -3.76 24.06 -1.83
N PRO A 42 -3.70 25.34 -1.41
CA PRO A 42 -4.89 26.20 -1.33
C PRO A 42 -5.65 26.35 -2.66
N LYS A 43 -4.92 26.47 -3.77
CA LYS A 43 -5.51 26.67 -5.10
C LYS A 43 -5.86 25.36 -5.81
N TYR A 44 -4.95 24.35 -5.78
CA TYR A 44 -5.10 23.14 -6.57
C TYR A 44 -5.68 21.95 -5.81
N ARG A 45 -5.87 22.07 -4.50
CA ARG A 45 -6.40 21.00 -3.62
C ARG A 45 -5.58 19.70 -3.70
N THR A 46 -4.29 19.79 -4.08
CA THR A 46 -3.37 18.66 -4.21
C THR A 46 -2.49 18.52 -2.96
N PRO A 47 -2.13 17.31 -2.53
CA PRO A 47 -1.25 17.05 -1.38
C PRO A 47 0.23 17.26 -1.75
N TYR A 48 0.63 18.50 -2.01
CA TYR A 48 1.94 18.85 -2.58
C TYR A 48 3.12 18.37 -1.74
N LYS A 49 3.01 18.34 -0.42
CA LYS A 49 4.08 17.85 0.47
C LYS A 49 4.36 16.36 0.24
N TRP A 50 3.30 15.56 0.09
CA TRP A 50 3.42 14.15 -0.25
C TRP A 50 3.95 13.92 -1.66
N LEU A 51 3.58 14.80 -2.61
CA LEU A 51 4.12 14.74 -3.96
C LEU A 51 5.64 14.99 -3.98
N ILE A 52 6.14 15.94 -3.19
CA ILE A 52 7.57 16.22 -3.06
C ILE A 52 8.30 15.00 -2.44
N VAL A 53 7.77 14.42 -1.36
CA VAL A 53 8.35 13.23 -0.75
C VAL A 53 8.39 12.06 -1.74
N TRP A 54 7.31 11.86 -2.49
CA TRP A 54 7.22 10.81 -3.51
C TRP A 54 8.23 11.03 -4.63
N TYR A 55 8.36 12.25 -5.10
CA TYR A 55 9.36 12.62 -6.11
C TYR A 55 10.78 12.32 -5.63
N LEU A 56 11.12 12.72 -4.41
CA LEU A 56 12.44 12.42 -3.83
C LEU A 56 12.69 10.91 -3.71
N LEU A 57 11.69 10.14 -3.30
CA LEU A 57 11.80 8.68 -3.24
C LEU A 57 12.02 8.05 -4.61
N CYS A 58 11.41 8.59 -5.68
CA CYS A 58 11.61 8.11 -7.04
C CYS A 58 13.03 8.40 -7.58
N ILE A 59 13.70 9.43 -7.07
CA ILE A 59 15.09 9.74 -7.47
C ILE A 59 16.08 8.73 -6.87
N VAL A 60 15.82 8.18 -5.70
CA VAL A 60 16.74 7.26 -5.00
C VAL A 60 17.19 6.10 -5.88
N PRO A 61 16.31 5.30 -6.51
CA PRO A 61 16.74 4.20 -7.38
C PRO A 61 17.59 4.64 -8.56
N ILE A 62 17.31 5.86 -9.08
CA ILE A 62 18.05 6.43 -10.23
C ILE A 62 19.49 6.75 -9.80
N VAL A 63 19.65 7.41 -8.65
CA VAL A 63 20.98 7.79 -8.11
C VAL A 63 21.81 6.55 -7.78
N PHE A 64 21.18 5.49 -7.26
CA PHE A 64 21.85 4.24 -6.94
C PHE A 64 21.97 3.27 -8.13
N ASN A 65 21.60 3.70 -9.35
CA ASN A 65 21.65 2.92 -10.59
C ASN A 65 20.96 1.54 -10.46
N PHE A 66 19.81 1.47 -9.82
CA PHE A 66 19.04 0.24 -9.75
C PHE A 66 18.47 -0.10 -11.13
N SER A 67 18.60 -1.34 -11.53
CA SER A 67 17.92 -1.84 -12.73
C SER A 67 16.41 -1.90 -12.51
N VAL A 68 15.64 -1.87 -13.60
CA VAL A 68 14.17 -2.01 -13.54
C VAL A 68 13.76 -3.31 -12.85
N ALA A 69 14.51 -4.41 -13.08
CA ALA A 69 14.28 -5.69 -12.42
C ALA A 69 14.45 -5.59 -10.89
N GLN A 70 15.51 -4.94 -10.42
CA GLN A 70 15.76 -4.76 -8.99
C GLN A 70 14.66 -3.90 -8.33
N ILE A 71 14.19 -2.85 -9.01
CA ILE A 71 13.08 -2.04 -8.52
C ILE A 71 11.79 -2.87 -8.45
N ALA A 72 11.54 -3.70 -9.47
CA ALA A 72 10.39 -4.61 -9.48
C ALA A 72 10.44 -5.59 -8.31
N ASP A 73 11.58 -6.21 -8.03
CA ASP A 73 11.77 -7.14 -6.92
C ASP A 73 11.47 -6.49 -5.55
N LEU A 74 11.95 -5.24 -5.34
CA LEU A 74 11.67 -4.48 -4.12
C LEU A 74 10.17 -4.23 -3.94
N VAL A 75 9.48 -3.81 -5.00
CA VAL A 75 8.05 -3.51 -4.95
C VAL A 75 7.21 -4.77 -4.79
N MET A 76 7.56 -5.84 -5.50
CA MET A 76 6.80 -7.10 -5.47
C MET A 76 6.87 -7.78 -4.11
N PHE A 77 8.02 -7.82 -3.45
CA PHE A 77 8.17 -8.38 -2.11
C PHE A 77 7.17 -7.77 -1.11
N ILE A 78 7.16 -6.45 -1.01
CA ILE A 78 6.25 -5.71 -0.11
C ILE A 78 4.78 -5.89 -0.53
N THR A 79 4.52 -5.94 -1.83
CA THR A 79 3.16 -6.12 -2.37
C THR A 79 2.58 -7.48 -2.00
N TYR A 80 3.35 -8.55 -2.12
CA TYR A 80 2.90 -9.90 -1.75
C TYR A 80 2.69 -10.03 -0.25
N LEU A 81 3.60 -9.47 0.56
CA LEU A 81 3.44 -9.45 2.02
C LEU A 81 2.16 -8.71 2.43
N ARG A 82 1.93 -7.54 1.85
CA ARG A 82 0.69 -6.77 2.07
C ARG A 82 -0.55 -7.55 1.67
N SER A 83 -0.51 -8.28 0.56
CA SER A 83 -1.65 -9.08 0.08
C SER A 83 -2.02 -10.19 1.05
N ILE A 84 -1.03 -10.82 1.70
CA ILE A 84 -1.27 -11.82 2.75
C ILE A 84 -1.96 -11.17 3.95
N VAL A 85 -1.46 -10.02 4.41
CA VAL A 85 -2.05 -9.28 5.54
C VAL A 85 -3.50 -8.88 5.25
N TYR A 86 -3.77 -8.40 4.03
CA TYR A 86 -5.12 -8.05 3.60
C TYR A 86 -6.04 -9.26 3.54
N ALA A 87 -5.59 -10.41 3.01
CA ALA A 87 -6.38 -11.62 2.98
C ALA A 87 -6.79 -12.07 4.40
N ILE A 88 -5.87 -11.97 5.38
CA ILE A 88 -6.16 -12.26 6.78
C ILE A 88 -7.17 -11.26 7.37
N GLY A 89 -7.03 -9.98 7.06
CA GLY A 89 -7.96 -8.93 7.48
C GLY A 89 -9.37 -9.16 6.91
N TYR A 90 -9.46 -9.45 5.64
CA TYR A 90 -10.74 -9.71 4.96
C TYR A 90 -11.43 -10.96 5.47
N LEU A 91 -10.70 -12.02 5.84
CA LEU A 91 -11.31 -13.20 6.49
C LEU A 91 -12.09 -12.88 7.76
N ARG A 92 -11.73 -11.79 8.46
CA ARG A 92 -12.42 -11.33 9.68
C ARG A 92 -13.58 -10.38 9.39
N MET A 93 -13.67 -9.84 8.18
CA MET A 93 -14.65 -8.81 7.81
C MET A 93 -16.12 -9.21 8.07
N PRO A 94 -16.59 -10.44 7.73
CA PRO A 94 -17.97 -10.83 8.00
C PRO A 94 -18.31 -10.87 9.49
N LYS A 95 -17.29 -11.04 10.36
CA LYS A 95 -17.47 -11.05 11.82
C LYS A 95 -17.37 -9.67 12.44
N MET A 96 -16.53 -8.80 11.88
CA MET A 96 -16.31 -7.45 12.40
C MET A 96 -17.40 -6.47 11.98
N LEU A 97 -17.97 -6.67 10.79
CA LEU A 97 -18.94 -5.76 10.16
C LEU A 97 -20.15 -6.55 9.62
N PRO A 98 -20.92 -7.24 10.49
CA PRO A 98 -22.00 -8.13 10.07
C PRO A 98 -23.13 -7.38 9.33
N GLU A 99 -23.44 -6.14 9.74
CA GLU A 99 -24.49 -5.35 9.12
C GLU A 99 -24.12 -4.89 7.70
N LEU A 100 -22.90 -4.41 7.50
CA LEU A 100 -22.42 -4.01 6.18
C LEU A 100 -22.26 -5.22 5.27
N TRP A 101 -21.83 -6.36 5.83
CA TRP A 101 -21.74 -7.61 5.09
C TRP A 101 -23.11 -8.08 4.59
N ALA A 102 -24.15 -8.01 5.43
CA ALA A 102 -25.52 -8.39 5.06
C ALA A 102 -26.14 -7.46 4.00
N LYS A 103 -25.79 -6.17 4.03
CA LYS A 103 -26.26 -5.16 3.05
C LYS A 103 -25.47 -5.17 1.74
N SER A 104 -24.40 -5.94 1.66
CA SER A 104 -23.57 -6.00 0.44
C SER A 104 -24.36 -6.56 -0.75
N ILE A 105 -24.34 -5.84 -1.87
CA ILE A 105 -24.98 -6.25 -3.14
C ILE A 105 -24.37 -7.57 -3.63
N PHE A 106 -23.08 -7.79 -3.37
CA PHE A 106 -22.36 -9.00 -3.77
C PHE A 106 -22.22 -9.95 -2.59
N HIS A 107 -23.33 -10.61 -2.24
CA HIS A 107 -23.37 -11.54 -1.11
C HIS A 107 -22.95 -12.94 -1.55
N MET A 108 -21.72 -13.31 -1.20
CA MET A 108 -21.18 -14.65 -1.45
C MET A 108 -21.43 -15.56 -0.24
N PRO A 109 -21.73 -16.86 -0.43
CA PRO A 109 -21.80 -17.78 0.70
C PRO A 109 -20.46 -17.83 1.44
N ASN A 110 -20.52 -17.88 2.77
CA ASN A 110 -19.34 -17.75 3.64
C ASN A 110 -18.22 -18.77 3.34
N TRP A 111 -18.57 -19.96 2.88
CA TRP A 111 -17.60 -20.98 2.52
C TRP A 111 -16.82 -20.60 1.24
N ALA A 112 -17.52 -20.11 0.22
CA ALA A 112 -16.90 -19.67 -1.04
C ALA A 112 -16.01 -18.43 -0.82
N TYR A 113 -16.47 -17.49 0.01
CA TYR A 113 -15.67 -16.33 0.41
C TYR A 113 -14.37 -16.74 1.11
N ARG A 114 -14.44 -17.66 2.09
CA ARG A 114 -13.25 -18.18 2.78
C ARG A 114 -12.30 -18.89 1.82
N LEU A 115 -12.84 -19.74 0.93
CA LEU A 115 -12.03 -20.43 -0.07
C LEU A 115 -11.29 -19.43 -0.97
N LEU A 116 -11.98 -18.40 -1.42
CA LEU A 116 -11.39 -17.33 -2.23
C LEU A 116 -10.27 -16.60 -1.47
N MET A 117 -10.48 -16.23 -0.21
CA MET A 117 -9.46 -15.54 0.58
C MET A 117 -8.24 -16.44 0.88
N TYR A 118 -8.45 -17.72 1.18
CA TYR A 118 -7.35 -18.67 1.35
C TYR A 118 -6.57 -18.92 0.05
N SER A 119 -7.25 -19.00 -1.09
CA SER A 119 -6.58 -19.13 -2.39
C SER A 119 -5.75 -17.88 -2.73
N CYS A 120 -6.30 -16.68 -2.49
CA CYS A 120 -5.55 -15.42 -2.66
C CYS A 120 -4.32 -15.37 -1.75
N ALA A 121 -4.46 -15.76 -0.48
CA ALA A 121 -3.34 -15.81 0.46
C ALA A 121 -2.29 -16.86 0.03
N GLY A 122 -2.73 -18.02 -0.43
CA GLY A 122 -1.85 -19.09 -0.93
C GLY A 122 -1.06 -18.66 -2.16
N VAL A 123 -1.71 -18.03 -3.14
CA VAL A 123 -1.04 -17.48 -4.33
C VAL A 123 -0.05 -16.39 -3.94
N ALA A 124 -0.43 -15.47 -3.05
CA ALA A 124 0.46 -14.41 -2.59
C ALA A 124 1.67 -14.97 -1.82
N ALA A 125 1.47 -16.00 -1.00
CA ALA A 125 2.56 -16.68 -0.29
C ALA A 125 3.50 -17.42 -1.25
N PHE A 126 2.95 -18.11 -2.25
CA PHE A 126 3.75 -18.76 -3.29
C PHE A 126 4.59 -17.75 -4.08
N GLN A 127 3.99 -16.62 -4.49
CA GLN A 127 4.69 -15.56 -5.18
C GLN A 127 5.77 -14.89 -4.31
N LEU A 128 5.49 -14.69 -3.01
CA LEU A 128 6.47 -14.16 -2.06
C LEU A 128 7.70 -15.09 -1.94
N ILE A 129 7.47 -16.38 -1.81
CA ILE A 129 8.55 -17.38 -1.73
C ILE A 129 9.32 -17.44 -3.05
N SER A 130 8.64 -17.49 -4.19
CA SER A 130 9.28 -17.49 -5.51
C SER A 130 10.12 -16.24 -5.73
N ASN A 131 9.61 -15.07 -5.38
CA ASN A 131 10.35 -13.83 -5.49
C ASN A 131 11.57 -13.82 -4.55
N ALA A 132 11.42 -14.28 -3.30
CA ALA A 132 12.54 -14.36 -2.36
C ALA A 132 13.65 -15.34 -2.79
N LEU A 133 13.29 -16.44 -3.46
CA LEU A 133 14.27 -17.41 -3.98
C LEU A 133 15.01 -16.91 -5.24
N SER A 134 14.37 -16.03 -6.01
CA SER A 134 14.91 -15.49 -7.26
C SER A 134 15.61 -14.14 -7.10
N ALA A 135 15.33 -13.42 -6.02
CA ALA A 135 15.87 -12.08 -5.78
C ALA A 135 17.33 -12.12 -5.33
N ASP A 136 18.08 -11.09 -5.68
CA ASP A 136 19.42 -10.86 -5.17
C ASP A 136 19.38 -10.68 -3.64
N VAL A 137 20.30 -11.32 -2.93
CA VAL A 137 20.46 -11.23 -1.46
C VAL A 137 20.49 -9.77 -1.00
N LYS A 138 21.12 -8.88 -1.76
CA LYS A 138 21.15 -7.44 -1.48
C LYS A 138 19.74 -6.85 -1.44
N MET A 139 18.86 -7.22 -2.37
CA MET A 139 17.48 -6.72 -2.45
C MET A 139 16.63 -7.26 -1.28
N ILE A 140 16.85 -8.51 -0.89
CA ILE A 140 16.19 -9.10 0.28
C ILE A 140 16.57 -8.33 1.55
N ILE A 141 17.85 -8.04 1.75
CA ILE A 141 18.32 -7.29 2.91
C ILE A 141 17.70 -5.87 2.95
N ILE A 142 17.68 -5.17 1.81
CA ILE A 142 17.06 -3.84 1.71
C ILE A 142 15.58 -3.92 2.08
N ASN A 143 14.83 -4.90 1.57
CA ASN A 143 13.41 -5.09 1.90
C ASN A 143 13.19 -5.35 3.38
N LEU A 144 14.03 -6.18 4.02
CA LEU A 144 13.93 -6.47 5.44
C LEU A 144 14.25 -5.24 6.30
N VAL A 145 15.24 -4.45 5.92
CA VAL A 145 15.58 -3.19 6.60
C VAL A 145 14.43 -2.18 6.50
N VAL A 146 13.86 -1.99 5.30
CA VAL A 146 12.71 -1.10 5.08
C VAL A 146 11.50 -1.57 5.89
N LEU A 147 11.22 -2.88 5.89
CA LEU A 147 10.11 -3.46 6.65
C LEU A 147 10.31 -3.26 8.17
N ALA A 148 11.52 -3.53 8.68
CA ALA A 148 11.85 -3.33 10.08
C ALA A 148 11.71 -1.84 10.48
N ALA A 149 12.20 -0.93 9.66
CA ALA A 149 12.06 0.51 9.88
C ALA A 149 10.57 0.94 9.90
N ALA A 150 9.76 0.42 8.98
CA ALA A 150 8.32 0.69 8.94
C ALA A 150 7.59 0.17 10.19
N ILE A 151 7.92 -1.04 10.66
CA ILE A 151 7.35 -1.63 11.88
C ILE A 151 7.75 -0.79 13.10
N VAL A 152 9.03 -0.46 13.26
CA VAL A 152 9.52 0.36 14.39
C VAL A 152 8.84 1.72 14.39
N PHE A 153 8.76 2.39 13.23
CA PHE A 153 8.06 3.66 13.09
C PHE A 153 6.58 3.54 13.48
N SER A 154 5.89 2.54 12.96
CA SER A 154 4.47 2.29 13.25
C SER A 154 4.23 2.05 14.74
N LEU A 155 5.03 1.20 15.38
CA LEU A 155 4.94 0.92 16.82
C LEU A 155 5.24 2.16 17.67
N ALA A 156 6.25 2.94 17.30
CA ALA A 156 6.59 4.18 18.00
C ALA A 156 5.46 5.20 17.93
N ARG A 157 4.84 5.36 16.75
CA ARG A 157 3.69 6.26 16.56
C ARG A 157 2.46 5.78 17.32
N TYR A 158 2.16 4.50 17.28
CA TYR A 158 1.04 3.92 18.02
C TYR A 158 1.20 4.11 19.54
N LYS A 159 2.38 3.80 20.09
CA LYS A 159 2.69 3.99 21.52
C LYS A 159 2.68 5.47 21.95
N SER A 160 2.90 6.40 21.03
CA SER A 160 2.85 7.84 21.37
C SER A 160 1.45 8.38 21.65
N GLY A 161 0.38 7.59 21.44
CA GLY A 161 -1.01 7.98 21.65
C GLY A 161 -1.53 9.06 20.70
N LYS A 162 -0.76 9.43 19.66
CA LYS A 162 -1.13 10.47 18.68
C LYS A 162 -2.00 9.95 17.55
N VAL A 163 -2.14 8.64 17.46
CA VAL A 163 -2.93 7.98 16.41
C VAL A 163 -4.37 7.88 16.91
N GLN A 164 -5.27 8.58 16.24
CA GLN A 164 -6.72 8.49 16.46
C GLN A 164 -7.31 7.82 15.22
N MET A 165 -7.74 6.57 15.35
CA MET A 165 -8.47 5.89 14.28
C MET A 165 -9.95 6.26 14.44
N GLU A 166 -10.37 7.35 13.83
CA GLU A 166 -11.79 7.61 13.61
C GLU A 166 -12.23 6.82 12.38
N ILE A 167 -12.98 5.76 12.62
CA ILE A 167 -13.68 5.06 11.53
C ILE A 167 -14.93 5.89 11.24
N SER A 168 -14.79 6.92 10.42
CA SER A 168 -15.94 7.61 9.86
C SER A 168 -16.50 6.76 8.72
N TYR A 169 -17.60 6.06 8.96
CA TYR A 169 -18.41 5.56 7.86
C TYR A 169 -19.09 6.79 7.23
N GLU A 170 -18.60 7.25 6.09
CA GLU A 170 -19.39 8.13 5.24
C GLU A 170 -20.60 7.28 4.80
N GLU A 171 -21.77 7.65 5.26
CA GLU A 171 -23.03 7.11 4.78
C GLU A 171 -23.11 7.46 3.28
N ALA A 172 -22.98 6.42 2.41
CA ALA A 172 -23.14 6.54 0.98
C ALA A 172 -24.63 6.49 0.61
#